data_3f5aa33d01725d8a148e866889e0b61f
#
_entry.id   3f5aa33d01725d8a148e866889e0b61f
#
_cell.length_a   1.000
_cell.length_b   1.000
_cell.length_c   1.000
_cell.angle_alpha   90.00
_cell.angle_beta   90.00
_cell.angle_gamma   90.00
#
_symmetry.space_group_name_H-M   'P 1'
#
loop_
_entity.id
_entity.type
_entity.pdbx_description
1 polymer ?
#
loop_
_entity_poly.entity_id
_entity_poly.type
_entity_poly.pdbx_seq_one_letter_code
_entity_poly.pdbx_strand_id
1 'polypeptide(L)'
;MAWVVLMASGLLEAGWALALKASEGFTRLWPSVWFVVLAGASFLGLAYALRSLPVGVAYAVWTGIGAAVTATIGMVWLGEGTSVLKIVSIALVIAGIAGLQLSTGTPAAAAAATPGAVTSGE
;
A
#
# COMPACT_ATOMS: atom_id res chain seq x y z
N MET A 1 -5.34 11.96 9.82
CA MET A 1 -5.07 12.25 8.40
C MET A 1 -4.01 11.34 7.77
N ALA A 2 -2.97 10.97 8.53
CA ALA A 2 -1.92 10.10 7.97
C ALA A 2 -2.47 8.78 7.44
N TRP A 3 -3.37 8.14 8.17
CA TRP A 3 -3.98 6.88 7.73
C TRP A 3 -4.82 7.04 6.46
N VAL A 4 -5.58 8.14 6.36
CA VAL A 4 -6.40 8.41 5.17
C VAL A 4 -5.51 8.63 3.95
N VAL A 5 -4.45 9.42 4.11
CA VAL A 5 -3.48 9.68 3.04
C VAL A 5 -2.78 8.39 2.64
N LEU A 6 -2.39 7.57 3.62
CA LEU A 6 -1.74 6.30 3.37
C LEU A 6 -2.63 5.34 2.55
N MET A 7 -3.89 5.21 2.93
CA MET A 7 -4.84 4.36 2.23
C MET A 7 -5.08 4.86 0.80
N ALA A 8 -5.26 6.17 0.63
CA ALA A 8 -5.43 6.77 -0.69
C ALA A 8 -4.20 6.52 -1.56
N SER A 9 -3.00 6.66 -0.99
CA SER A 9 -1.76 6.39 -1.70
C SER A 9 -1.62 4.93 -2.11
N GLY A 10 -2.07 4.01 -1.25
CA GLY A 10 -2.11 2.59 -1.58
C GLY A 10 -3.05 2.29 -2.75
N LEU A 11 -4.19 2.99 -2.82
CA LEU A 11 -5.11 2.86 -3.96
C LEU A 11 -4.47 3.42 -5.25
N LEU A 12 -3.71 4.50 -5.14
CA LEU A 12 -2.95 5.03 -6.30
C LEU A 12 -1.90 4.03 -6.78
N GLU A 13 -1.37 3.21 -5.88
CA GLU A 13 -0.46 2.14 -6.27
C GLU A 13 -1.11 1.19 -7.27
N ALA A 14 -2.37 0.81 -7.04
CA ALA A 14 -3.10 0.00 -7.99
C ALA A 14 -3.23 0.72 -9.34
N GLY A 15 -3.45 2.02 -9.32
CA GLY A 15 -3.54 2.83 -10.53
C GLY A 15 -2.26 2.82 -11.34
N TRP A 16 -1.11 3.08 -10.70
CA TRP A 16 0.15 3.09 -11.45
C TRP A 16 0.59 1.67 -11.84
N ALA A 17 0.22 0.65 -11.07
CA ALA A 17 0.51 -0.73 -11.46
C ALA A 17 -0.22 -1.11 -12.75
N LEU A 18 -1.50 -0.71 -12.88
CA LEU A 18 -2.27 -0.94 -14.10
C LEU A 18 -1.73 -0.13 -15.27
N ALA A 19 -1.34 1.12 -15.04
CA ALA A 19 -0.73 1.95 -16.06
C ALA A 19 0.60 1.34 -16.54
N LEU A 20 1.39 0.80 -15.62
CA LEU A 20 2.64 0.13 -15.94
C LEU A 20 2.41 -1.05 -16.88
N LYS A 21 1.40 -1.89 -16.57
CA LYS A 21 1.04 -3.00 -17.45
C LYS A 21 0.61 -2.50 -18.82
N ALA A 22 -0.25 -1.48 -18.85
CA ALA A 22 -0.75 -0.92 -20.10
C ALA A 22 0.35 -0.28 -20.95
N SER A 23 1.47 0.14 -20.34
CA SER A 23 2.59 0.76 -21.04
C SER A 23 3.39 -0.22 -21.91
N GLU A 24 3.20 -1.51 -21.72
CA GLU A 24 3.91 -2.57 -22.46
C GLU A 24 5.43 -2.35 -22.44
N GLY A 25 5.97 -2.22 -21.22
CA GLY A 25 7.40 -1.98 -21.05
C GLY A 25 7.83 -0.57 -21.39
N PHE A 26 6.94 0.41 -21.17
CA PHE A 26 7.17 1.83 -21.50
C PHE A 26 7.26 2.11 -23.00
N THR A 27 6.64 1.26 -23.81
CA THR A 27 6.60 1.47 -25.27
C THR A 27 5.42 2.33 -25.69
N ARG A 28 4.41 2.50 -24.82
CA ARG A 28 3.22 3.31 -25.10
C ARG A 28 3.29 4.60 -24.29
N LEU A 29 3.14 5.73 -24.96
CA LEU A 29 3.37 7.05 -24.35
C LEU A 29 2.36 7.36 -23.24
N TRP A 30 1.05 7.28 -23.53
CA TRP A 30 0.05 7.73 -22.57
C TRP A 30 0.00 6.89 -21.30
N PRO A 31 0.01 5.54 -21.37
CA PRO A 31 0.11 4.74 -20.15
C PRO A 31 1.39 5.00 -19.36
N SER A 32 2.50 5.26 -20.04
CA SER A 32 3.77 5.59 -19.38
C SER A 32 3.69 6.91 -18.63
N VAL A 33 3.04 7.92 -19.23
CA VAL A 33 2.81 9.22 -18.58
C VAL A 33 1.93 9.06 -17.35
N TRP A 34 0.83 8.30 -17.46
CA TRP A 34 -0.05 8.04 -16.33
C TRP A 34 0.66 7.29 -15.21
N PHE A 35 1.53 6.34 -15.57
CA PHE A 35 2.35 5.65 -14.57
C PHE A 35 3.18 6.64 -13.76
N VAL A 36 3.89 7.55 -14.42
CA VAL A 36 4.76 8.52 -13.75
C VAL A 36 3.94 9.43 -12.84
N VAL A 37 2.81 9.94 -13.31
CA VAL A 37 1.94 10.82 -12.53
C VAL A 37 1.39 10.11 -11.31
N LEU A 38 0.83 8.91 -11.50
CA LEU A 38 0.20 8.17 -10.40
C LEU A 38 1.24 7.65 -9.41
N ALA A 39 2.38 7.17 -9.89
CA ALA A 39 3.46 6.72 -9.01
C ALA A 39 4.00 7.89 -8.18
N GLY A 40 4.22 9.05 -8.82
CA GLY A 40 4.66 10.23 -8.11
C GLY A 40 3.69 10.65 -7.01
N ALA A 41 2.40 10.70 -7.31
CA ALA A 41 1.38 11.05 -6.33
C ALA A 41 1.32 10.01 -5.20
N SER A 42 1.42 8.72 -5.54
CA SER A 42 1.42 7.63 -4.56
C SER A 42 2.61 7.74 -3.60
N PHE A 43 3.80 7.93 -4.13
CA PHE A 43 5.01 8.07 -3.29
C PHE A 43 4.98 9.33 -2.43
N LEU A 44 4.44 10.44 -2.94
CA LEU A 44 4.28 11.66 -2.15
C LEU A 44 3.32 11.45 -0.98
N GLY A 45 2.23 10.73 -1.22
CA GLY A 45 1.30 10.39 -0.16
C GLY A 45 1.93 9.49 0.90
N LEU A 46 2.72 8.50 0.47
CA LEU A 46 3.46 7.65 1.39
C LEU A 46 4.46 8.47 2.21
N ALA A 47 5.19 9.36 1.57
CA ALA A 47 6.15 10.22 2.25
C ALA A 47 5.47 11.10 3.30
N TYR A 48 4.30 11.64 2.99
CA TYR A 48 3.52 12.40 3.95
C TYR A 48 3.12 11.55 5.15
N ALA A 49 2.63 10.34 4.91
CA ALA A 49 2.21 9.42 5.98
C ALA A 49 3.39 9.03 6.87
N LEU A 50 4.59 8.88 6.31
CA LEU A 50 5.79 8.52 7.06
C LEU A 50 6.23 9.60 8.04
N ARG A 51 5.69 10.80 7.95
CA ARG A 51 5.98 11.87 8.92
C ARG A 51 5.42 11.57 10.30
N SER A 52 4.37 10.77 10.37
CA SER A 52 3.70 10.46 11.63
C SER A 52 3.50 8.97 11.90
N LEU A 53 3.81 8.09 10.95
CA LEU A 53 3.64 6.64 11.10
C LEU A 53 4.99 5.94 11.02
N PRO A 54 5.16 4.81 11.74
CA PRO A 54 6.37 3.99 11.62
C PRO A 54 6.52 3.48 10.18
N VAL A 55 7.76 3.46 9.67
CA VAL A 55 8.02 3.10 8.29
C VAL A 55 7.60 1.66 7.97
N GLY A 56 7.83 0.73 8.88
CA GLY A 56 7.47 -0.67 8.64
C GLY A 56 5.97 -0.86 8.47
N VAL A 57 5.19 -0.28 9.37
CA VAL A 57 3.73 -0.36 9.33
C VAL A 57 3.18 0.37 8.11
N ALA A 58 3.63 1.60 7.89
CA ALA A 58 3.16 2.41 6.76
C ALA A 58 3.46 1.74 5.43
N TYR A 59 4.67 1.25 5.26
CA TYR A 59 5.06 0.58 4.02
C TYR A 59 4.27 -0.71 3.81
N ALA A 60 4.09 -1.52 4.85
CA ALA A 60 3.33 -2.77 4.74
C ALA A 60 1.87 -2.52 4.39
N VAL A 61 1.24 -1.52 4.99
CA VAL A 61 -0.15 -1.15 4.69
C VAL A 61 -0.26 -0.62 3.27
N TRP A 62 0.63 0.29 2.88
CA TRP A 62 0.65 0.89 1.54
C TRP A 62 0.80 -0.19 0.46
N THR A 63 1.81 -1.04 0.60
CA THR A 63 2.07 -2.14 -0.34
C THR A 63 0.93 -3.14 -0.35
N GLY A 64 0.40 -3.48 0.83
CA GLY A 64 -0.68 -4.46 0.95
C GLY A 64 -1.97 -3.99 0.31
N ILE A 65 -2.36 -2.75 0.53
CA ILE A 65 -3.57 -2.19 -0.09
C ILE A 65 -3.41 -2.17 -1.61
N GLY A 66 -2.28 -1.67 -2.09
CA GLY A 66 -2.02 -1.61 -3.52
C GLY A 66 -2.03 -2.99 -4.17
N ALA A 67 -1.37 -3.96 -3.53
CA ALA A 67 -1.33 -5.33 -4.04
C ALA A 67 -2.71 -5.99 -4.04
N ALA A 68 -3.48 -5.84 -2.95
CA ALA A 68 -4.80 -6.45 -2.84
C ALA A 68 -5.77 -5.86 -3.87
N VAL A 69 -5.78 -4.54 -4.03
CA VAL A 69 -6.65 -3.86 -5.00
C VAL A 69 -6.24 -4.23 -6.43
N THR A 70 -4.94 -4.21 -6.72
CA THR A 70 -4.44 -4.56 -8.05
C THR A 70 -4.78 -6.00 -8.41
N ALA A 71 -4.59 -6.94 -7.49
CA ALA A 71 -4.91 -8.34 -7.72
C ALA A 71 -6.41 -8.53 -7.95
N THR A 72 -7.24 -7.83 -7.17
CA THR A 72 -8.69 -7.91 -7.34
C THR A 72 -9.13 -7.37 -8.70
N ILE A 73 -8.60 -6.23 -9.11
CA ILE A 73 -8.89 -5.65 -10.43
C ILE A 73 -8.42 -6.59 -11.53
N GLY A 74 -7.24 -7.20 -11.38
CA GLY A 74 -6.73 -8.15 -12.34
C GLY A 74 -7.67 -9.34 -12.54
N MET A 75 -8.19 -9.89 -11.46
CA MET A 75 -9.10 -11.02 -11.52
C MET A 75 -10.48 -10.65 -12.11
N VAL A 76 -10.99 -9.47 -11.74
CA VAL A 76 -12.36 -9.07 -12.10
C VAL A 76 -12.40 -8.46 -13.51
N TRP A 77 -11.49 -7.53 -13.81
CA TRP A 77 -11.57 -6.72 -15.02
C TRP A 77 -10.61 -7.15 -16.13
N LEU A 78 -9.46 -7.70 -15.77
CA LEU A 78 -8.47 -8.12 -16.76
C LEU A 78 -8.57 -9.59 -17.13
N GLY A 79 -9.53 -10.31 -16.55
CA GLY A 79 -9.74 -11.71 -16.87
C GLY A 79 -8.65 -12.65 -16.41
N GLU A 80 -7.85 -12.23 -15.44
CA GLU A 80 -6.84 -13.10 -14.85
C GLU A 80 -7.52 -14.21 -14.05
N GLY A 81 -6.90 -15.38 -14.05
CA GLY A 81 -7.48 -16.54 -13.39
C GLY A 81 -7.76 -16.30 -11.91
N THR A 82 -8.88 -16.83 -11.43
CA THR A 82 -9.27 -16.76 -10.03
C THR A 82 -9.20 -18.15 -9.42
N SER A 83 -8.71 -18.24 -8.19
CA SER A 83 -8.67 -19.50 -7.45
C SER A 83 -8.96 -19.24 -5.98
N VAL A 84 -9.34 -20.30 -5.26
CA VAL A 84 -9.56 -20.20 -3.81
C VAL A 84 -8.29 -19.71 -3.12
N LEU A 85 -7.14 -20.18 -3.56
CA LEU A 85 -5.85 -19.77 -2.98
C LEU A 85 -5.61 -18.27 -3.16
N LYS A 86 -5.91 -17.69 -4.33
CA LYS A 86 -5.77 -16.27 -4.57
C LYS A 86 -6.69 -15.46 -3.66
N ILE A 87 -7.95 -15.87 -3.55
CA ILE A 87 -8.94 -15.17 -2.72
C ILE A 87 -8.53 -15.22 -1.25
N VAL A 88 -8.12 -16.39 -0.76
CA VAL A 88 -7.66 -16.55 0.62
C VAL A 88 -6.43 -15.69 0.88
N SER A 89 -5.48 -15.66 -0.06
CA SER A 89 -4.26 -14.88 0.09
C SER A 89 -4.55 -13.37 0.16
N ILE A 90 -5.46 -12.89 -0.66
CA ILE A 90 -5.89 -11.47 -0.63
C ILE A 90 -6.57 -11.17 0.71
N ALA A 91 -7.43 -12.07 1.17
CA ALA A 91 -8.09 -11.92 2.47
C ALA A 91 -7.08 -11.85 3.62
N LEU A 92 -6.01 -12.64 3.55
CA LEU A 92 -4.94 -12.61 4.56
C LEU A 92 -4.18 -11.28 4.53
N VAL A 93 -3.94 -10.73 3.34
CA VAL A 93 -3.30 -9.41 3.21
C VAL A 93 -4.18 -8.34 3.88
N ILE A 94 -5.48 -8.34 3.59
CA ILE A 94 -6.41 -7.38 4.17
C ILE A 94 -6.47 -7.54 5.69
N ALA A 95 -6.54 -8.77 6.18
CA ALA A 95 -6.53 -9.05 7.61
C ALA A 95 -5.25 -8.57 8.28
N GLY A 96 -4.10 -8.75 7.61
CA GLY A 96 -2.82 -8.25 8.08
C GLY A 96 -2.78 -6.74 8.19
N ILE A 97 -3.34 -6.04 7.20
CA ILE A 97 -3.45 -4.57 7.22
C ILE A 97 -4.28 -4.12 8.42
N ALA A 98 -5.44 -4.74 8.63
CA ALA A 98 -6.30 -4.42 9.77
C ALA A 98 -5.57 -4.67 11.09
N GLY A 99 -4.84 -5.79 11.19
CA GLY A 99 -4.06 -6.11 12.38
C GLY A 99 -2.97 -5.07 12.65
N LEU A 100 -2.26 -4.63 11.62
CA LEU A 100 -1.23 -3.60 11.77
C LEU A 100 -1.83 -2.26 12.22
N GLN A 101 -2.96 -1.89 11.65
CA GLN A 101 -3.64 -0.66 12.04
C GLN A 101 -4.07 -0.70 13.51
N LEU A 102 -4.67 -1.80 13.93
CA LEU A 102 -5.11 -1.98 15.31
C LEU A 102 -3.93 -2.01 16.28
N SER A 103 -2.83 -2.68 15.91
CA SER A 103 -1.63 -2.73 16.74
C SER A 103 -1.03 -1.35 16.94
N THR A 104 -0.93 -0.57 15.87
CA THR A 104 -0.36 0.77 15.92
C THR A 104 -1.30 1.75 16.65
N GLY A 105 -2.59 1.47 16.62
CA GLY A 105 -3.59 2.30 17.30
C GLY A 105 -3.62 2.16 18.81
N THR A 106 -2.97 1.13 19.39
CA THR A 106 -2.92 0.97 20.85
C THR A 106 -1.78 1.82 21.44
N PRO A 107 -1.95 2.37 22.65
CA PRO A 107 -0.89 3.16 23.29
C PRO A 107 0.41 2.37 23.46
N ALA A 108 0.33 1.12 23.86
CA ALA A 108 1.52 0.27 24.06
C ALA A 108 2.25 0.00 22.74
N ALA A 109 1.50 -0.32 21.67
CA ALA A 109 2.08 -0.58 20.35
C ALA A 109 2.66 0.70 19.75
N ALA A 110 2.00 1.85 19.92
CA ALA A 110 2.49 3.13 19.44
C ALA A 110 3.80 3.52 20.13
N ALA A 111 3.89 3.31 21.44
CA ALA A 111 5.10 3.57 22.19
C ALA A 111 6.26 2.68 21.74
N ALA A 112 5.99 1.40 21.50
CA ALA A 112 7.01 0.44 21.04
C ALA A 112 7.49 0.77 19.62
N ALA A 113 6.64 1.36 18.80
CA ALA A 113 6.97 1.72 17.44
C ALA A 113 7.77 3.02 17.31
N THR A 114 7.82 3.84 18.36
CA THR A 114 8.52 5.13 18.34
C THR A 114 10.03 4.93 18.35
N PRO A 115 10.77 5.46 17.37
CA PRO A 115 12.23 5.39 17.39
C PRO A 115 12.79 6.11 18.61
N GLY A 116 13.76 5.51 19.25
CA GLY A 116 14.39 6.08 20.43
C GLY A 116 13.72 5.74 21.75
N ALA A 117 12.53 5.15 21.75
CA ALA A 117 11.87 4.75 22.98
C ALA A 117 12.67 3.71 23.76
N VAL A 118 13.47 2.90 23.06
CA VAL A 118 14.30 1.87 23.66
C VAL A 118 15.52 2.45 24.38
N THR A 119 16.01 3.59 23.94
CA THR A 119 17.23 4.20 24.50
C THR A 119 16.98 5.04 25.72
N SER A 120 15.74 5.37 26.01
CA SER A 120 15.40 6.22 27.14
C SER A 120 15.53 5.52 28.50
N GLY A 121 15.76 4.23 28.51
CA GLY A 121 15.95 3.46 29.75
C GLY A 121 17.40 3.30 30.19
N GLU A 122 18.34 3.86 29.44
CA GLU A 122 19.74 3.84 29.78
C GLU A 122 20.13 5.14 30.46
#